data_fea61bf9ae5593edef2cc6201e457925
#
_entry.id   fea61bf9ae5593edef2cc6201e457925
#
_cell.length_a   1.000
_cell.length_b   1.000
_cell.length_c   1.000
_cell.angle_alpha   90.00
_cell.angle_beta   90.00
_cell.angle_gamma   90.00
#
_symmetry.space_group_name_H-M   'P 1'
#
loop_
_entity.id
_entity.type
_entity.pdbx_description
1 polymer ?
#
loop_
_entity_poly.entity_id
_entity_poly.type
_entity_poly.pdbx_seq_one_letter_code
_entity_poly.pdbx_strand_id
1 'polypeptide(L)'
;IEYGNRLFGVLVGISIIVLTVLAIYYYKTNYNNFRSHPSLLFSSVLSLIVVIITGLLGAELVWSVLDTFIKTLHMLFALALVSILSYICIKSYKMINAKLFRGLKKNPILSKSLIFLWVLIVIEILLGTGIRTNLELVSIENPSLPKGEQLNALSPYKYLHSLLGFGLLFFSIYINYH
;
A
#
# COMPACT_ATOMS: atom_id res chain seq x y z
N ILE A 1 8.90 -4.81 18.28
CA ILE A 1 8.00 -4.56 17.13
C ILE A 1 8.64 -3.55 16.15
N GLU A 2 9.16 -2.41 16.62
CA GLU A 2 9.74 -1.37 15.78
C GLU A 2 10.95 -1.85 14.96
N TYR A 3 11.89 -2.56 15.59
CA TYR A 3 13.05 -3.15 14.92
C TYR A 3 12.65 -4.13 13.81
N GLY A 4 11.62 -4.96 14.06
CA GLY A 4 11.08 -5.88 13.07
C GLY A 4 10.55 -5.16 11.82
N ASN A 5 9.78 -4.08 12.01
CA ASN A 5 9.25 -3.30 10.89
C ASN A 5 10.37 -2.68 10.02
N ARG A 6 11.45 -2.18 10.67
CA ARG A 6 12.61 -1.64 9.95
C ARG A 6 13.32 -2.72 9.14
N LEU A 7 13.51 -3.91 9.72
CA LEU A 7 14.14 -5.04 9.04
C LEU A 7 13.31 -5.48 7.81
N PHE A 8 11.98 -5.59 7.95
CA PHE A 8 11.10 -5.89 6.82
C PHE A 8 11.19 -4.82 5.73
N GLY A 9 11.24 -3.55 6.10
CA GLY A 9 11.42 -2.46 5.14
C GLY A 9 12.71 -2.60 4.31
N VAL A 10 13.83 -2.96 4.97
CA VAL A 10 15.11 -3.22 4.28
C VAL A 10 15.02 -4.41 3.34
N LEU A 11 14.39 -5.52 3.78
CA LEU A 11 14.20 -6.71 2.94
C LEU A 11 13.35 -6.41 1.69
N VAL A 12 12.27 -5.64 1.85
CA VAL A 12 11.45 -5.17 0.71
C VAL A 12 12.28 -4.30 -0.23
N GLY A 13 13.08 -3.37 0.31
CA GLY A 13 13.95 -2.51 -0.49
C GLY A 13 14.96 -3.31 -1.32
N ILE A 14 15.66 -4.27 -0.71
CA ILE A 14 16.60 -5.16 -1.41
C ILE A 14 15.88 -5.95 -2.50
N SER A 15 14.71 -6.51 -2.20
CA SER A 15 13.92 -7.29 -3.16
C SER A 15 13.53 -6.45 -4.39
N ILE A 16 13.19 -5.18 -4.21
CA ILE A 16 12.84 -4.26 -5.30
C ILE A 16 14.08 -3.86 -6.12
N ILE A 17 15.24 -3.70 -5.49
CA ILE A 17 16.51 -3.48 -6.21
C ILE A 17 16.79 -4.68 -7.13
N VAL A 18 16.73 -5.90 -6.60
CA VAL A 18 16.91 -7.13 -7.39
C VAL A 18 15.89 -7.22 -8.53
N LEU A 19 14.61 -6.96 -8.25
CA LEU A 19 13.55 -6.93 -9.26
C LEU A 19 13.90 -5.95 -10.40
N THR A 20 14.34 -4.75 -10.06
CA THR A 20 14.65 -3.70 -11.04
C THR A 20 15.88 -4.06 -11.88
N VAL A 21 16.93 -4.59 -11.25
CA VAL A 21 18.13 -5.06 -11.95
C VAL A 21 17.79 -6.19 -12.94
N LEU A 22 16.98 -7.17 -12.52
CA LEU A 22 16.51 -8.24 -13.38
C LEU A 22 15.64 -7.72 -14.52
N ALA A 23 14.75 -6.75 -14.27
CA ALA A 23 13.93 -6.15 -15.31
C ALA A 23 14.78 -5.43 -16.38
N ILE A 24 15.82 -4.70 -15.96
CA ILE A 24 16.77 -4.06 -16.88
C ILE A 24 17.55 -5.11 -17.69
N TYR A 25 18.03 -6.16 -17.03
CA TYR A 25 18.76 -7.24 -17.70
C TYR A 25 17.90 -7.93 -18.76
N TYR A 26 16.66 -8.33 -18.39
CA TYR A 26 15.75 -9.00 -19.33
C TYR A 26 15.30 -8.09 -20.48
N TYR A 27 15.18 -6.80 -20.24
CA TYR A 27 14.88 -5.82 -21.27
C TYR A 27 16.05 -5.68 -22.29
N LYS A 28 17.30 -5.65 -21.79
CA LYS A 28 18.49 -5.55 -22.65
C LYS A 28 18.71 -6.83 -23.47
N THR A 29 18.56 -8.01 -22.87
CA THR A 29 18.76 -9.30 -23.52
C THR A 29 17.55 -9.76 -24.33
N ASN A 30 16.44 -9.05 -24.28
CA ASN A 30 15.14 -9.41 -24.87
C ASN A 30 14.69 -10.84 -24.49
N TYR A 31 15.02 -11.26 -23.28
CA TYR A 31 14.66 -12.58 -22.77
C TYR A 31 13.14 -12.77 -22.74
N ASN A 32 12.64 -13.87 -23.34
CA ASN A 32 11.21 -14.17 -23.44
C ASN A 32 10.36 -13.01 -24.02
N ASN A 33 10.88 -12.27 -25.00
CA ASN A 33 10.21 -11.10 -25.58
C ASN A 33 9.89 -9.99 -24.58
N PHE A 34 10.64 -9.87 -23.48
CA PHE A 34 10.42 -8.88 -22.45
C PHE A 34 10.43 -7.44 -22.99
N ARG A 35 11.20 -7.19 -24.08
CA ARG A 35 11.29 -5.88 -24.73
C ARG A 35 9.96 -5.42 -25.34
N SER A 36 9.05 -6.34 -25.67
CA SER A 36 7.70 -6.00 -26.12
C SER A 36 6.76 -5.52 -25.00
N HIS A 37 7.22 -5.60 -23.73
CA HIS A 37 6.47 -5.17 -22.55
C HIS A 37 7.17 -4.04 -21.77
N PRO A 38 7.41 -2.84 -22.37
CA PRO A 38 8.16 -1.76 -21.73
C PRO A 38 7.54 -1.27 -20.42
N SER A 39 6.22 -1.48 -20.23
CA SER A 39 5.54 -1.13 -18.99
C SER A 39 6.01 -1.95 -17.77
N LEU A 40 6.54 -3.18 -17.95
CA LEU A 40 7.13 -3.94 -16.85
C LEU A 40 8.43 -3.28 -16.38
N LEU A 41 9.29 -2.87 -17.31
CA LEU A 41 10.50 -2.13 -16.97
C LEU A 41 10.16 -0.80 -16.27
N PHE A 42 9.24 -0.04 -16.87
CA PHE A 42 8.81 1.24 -16.29
C PHE A 42 8.27 1.07 -14.87
N SER A 43 7.38 0.09 -14.65
CA SER A 43 6.82 -0.17 -13.31
C SER A 43 7.87 -0.64 -12.32
N SER A 44 8.88 -1.41 -12.75
CA SER A 44 9.98 -1.83 -11.86
C SER A 44 10.85 -0.64 -11.44
N VAL A 45 11.19 0.26 -12.36
CA VAL A 45 11.92 1.49 -12.04
C VAL A 45 11.07 2.41 -11.14
N LEU A 46 9.78 2.54 -11.44
CA LEU A 46 8.85 3.33 -10.63
C LEU A 46 8.75 2.77 -9.20
N SER A 47 8.68 1.43 -9.04
CA SER A 47 8.66 0.81 -7.70
C SER A 47 9.94 1.10 -6.91
N LEU A 48 11.10 1.16 -7.58
CA LEU A 48 12.36 1.54 -6.94
C LEU A 48 12.34 3.00 -6.44
N ILE A 49 11.83 3.93 -7.25
CA ILE A 49 11.68 5.33 -6.84
C ILE A 49 10.73 5.44 -5.64
N VAL A 50 9.56 4.78 -5.73
CA VAL A 50 8.55 4.83 -4.66
C VAL A 50 9.07 4.22 -3.37
N VAL A 51 9.80 3.11 -3.40
CA VAL A 51 10.36 2.51 -2.17
C VAL A 51 11.44 3.39 -1.54
N ILE A 52 12.25 4.10 -2.33
CA ILE A 52 13.22 5.06 -1.79
C ILE A 52 12.49 6.20 -1.07
N ILE A 53 11.46 6.79 -1.69
CA ILE A 53 10.64 7.85 -1.07
C ILE A 53 9.99 7.31 0.21
N THR A 54 9.40 6.12 0.17
CA THR A 54 8.77 5.49 1.35
C THR A 54 9.77 5.28 2.48
N GLY A 55 10.99 4.85 2.15
CA GLY A 55 12.08 4.66 3.11
C GLY A 55 12.53 5.98 3.75
N LEU A 56 12.67 7.05 2.97
CA LEU A 56 13.00 8.39 3.47
C LEU A 56 11.91 8.94 4.39
N LEU A 57 10.62 8.82 3.99
CA LEU A 57 9.49 9.19 4.85
C LEU A 57 9.46 8.35 6.14
N GLY A 58 9.78 7.05 6.05
CA GLY A 58 9.90 6.18 7.22
C GLY A 58 11.04 6.57 8.17
N ALA A 59 12.15 7.06 7.65
CA ALA A 59 13.25 7.61 8.46
C ALA A 59 12.83 8.91 9.16
N GLU A 60 12.15 9.81 8.44
CA GLU A 60 11.64 11.07 9.00
C GLU A 60 10.62 10.84 10.12
N LEU A 61 9.79 9.79 10.04
CA LEU A 61 8.83 9.43 11.09
C LEU A 61 9.49 9.13 12.45
N VAL A 62 10.77 8.81 12.47
CA VAL A 62 11.52 8.60 13.74
C VAL A 62 11.77 9.90 14.47
N TRP A 63 11.91 11.00 13.72
CA TRP A 63 12.21 12.34 14.25
C TRP A 63 10.92 13.16 14.48
N SER A 64 9.93 13.02 13.61
CA SER A 64 8.66 13.74 13.63
C SER A 64 7.54 12.94 14.31
N VAL A 65 7.62 12.79 15.64
CA VAL A 65 6.70 11.91 16.42
C VAL A 65 5.22 12.22 16.20
N LEU A 66 4.84 13.49 15.99
CA LEU A 66 3.43 13.94 15.90
C LEU A 66 3.00 14.38 14.49
N ASP A 67 3.86 14.31 13.48
CA ASP A 67 3.50 14.81 12.15
C ASP A 67 2.55 13.84 11.42
N THR A 68 1.26 14.19 11.45
CA THR A 68 0.18 13.45 10.76
C THR A 68 0.39 13.41 9.26
N PHE A 69 0.94 14.50 8.68
CA PHE A 69 1.12 14.60 7.24
C PHE A 69 2.17 13.60 6.74
N ILE A 70 3.32 13.50 7.41
CA ILE A 70 4.39 12.54 7.07
C ILE A 70 3.91 11.10 7.26
N LYS A 71 3.17 10.82 8.34
CA LYS A 71 2.55 9.50 8.57
C LYS A 71 1.61 9.12 7.44
N THR A 72 0.74 10.04 7.04
CA THR A 72 -0.24 9.82 5.95
C THR A 72 0.46 9.60 4.62
N LEU A 73 1.46 10.42 4.28
CA LEU A 73 2.23 10.26 3.05
C LEU A 73 2.95 8.92 3.02
N HIS A 74 3.61 8.52 4.10
CA HIS A 74 4.29 7.21 4.19
C HIS A 74 3.31 6.06 3.89
N MET A 75 2.11 6.08 4.49
CA MET A 75 1.08 5.06 4.26
C MET A 75 0.56 5.06 2.82
N LEU A 76 0.36 6.23 2.22
CA LEU A 76 -0.09 6.36 0.82
C LEU A 76 0.97 5.85 -0.17
N PHE A 77 2.24 6.18 0.04
CA PHE A 77 3.33 5.66 -0.78
C PHE A 77 3.50 4.15 -0.61
N ALA A 78 3.33 3.61 0.59
CA ALA A 78 3.32 2.17 0.82
C ALA A 78 2.17 1.47 0.06
N LEU A 79 0.95 2.04 0.07
CA LEU A 79 -0.18 1.53 -0.72
C LEU A 79 0.09 1.59 -2.22
N ALA A 80 0.67 2.71 -2.70
CA ALA A 80 1.06 2.84 -4.10
C ALA A 80 2.11 1.78 -4.49
N LEU A 81 3.10 1.53 -3.63
CA LEU A 81 4.13 0.51 -3.83
C LEU A 81 3.53 -0.89 -3.98
N VAL A 82 2.63 -1.28 -3.05
CA VAL A 82 1.91 -2.57 -3.12
C VAL A 82 1.10 -2.69 -4.41
N SER A 83 0.45 -1.60 -4.84
CA SER A 83 -0.33 -1.57 -6.08
C SER A 83 0.55 -1.77 -7.32
N ILE A 84 1.72 -1.11 -7.38
CA ILE A 84 2.70 -1.27 -8.47
C ILE A 84 3.26 -2.70 -8.50
N LEU A 85 3.64 -3.25 -7.36
CA LEU A 85 4.18 -4.62 -7.27
C LEU A 85 3.14 -5.66 -7.67
N SER A 86 1.88 -5.49 -7.24
CA SER A 86 0.76 -6.34 -7.67
C SER A 86 0.55 -6.29 -9.18
N TYR A 87 0.62 -5.10 -9.79
CA TYR A 87 0.55 -4.94 -11.24
C TYR A 87 1.69 -5.67 -11.95
N ILE A 88 2.94 -5.53 -11.48
CA ILE A 88 4.11 -6.22 -12.04
C ILE A 88 3.91 -7.74 -11.97
N CYS A 89 3.48 -8.24 -10.81
CA CYS A 89 3.25 -9.66 -10.57
C CYS A 89 2.19 -10.22 -11.54
N ILE A 90 1.01 -9.61 -11.61
CA ILE A 90 -0.08 -10.04 -12.49
C ILE A 90 0.34 -9.98 -13.95
N LYS A 91 1.02 -8.92 -14.37
CA LYS A 91 1.43 -8.75 -15.76
C LYS A 91 2.52 -9.73 -16.17
N SER A 92 3.50 -9.97 -15.29
CA SER A 92 4.55 -10.99 -15.51
C SER A 92 3.94 -12.38 -15.59
N TYR A 93 3.01 -12.71 -14.69
CA TYR A 93 2.29 -13.98 -14.70
C TYR A 93 1.49 -14.19 -16.00
N LYS A 94 0.78 -13.16 -16.47
CA LYS A 94 0.07 -13.19 -17.77
C LYS A 94 1.01 -13.36 -18.96
N MET A 95 2.19 -12.77 -18.91
CA MET A 95 3.18 -12.90 -19.97
C MET A 95 3.67 -14.37 -20.09
N ILE A 96 3.95 -15.02 -18.95
CA ILE A 96 4.44 -16.40 -18.92
C ILE A 96 3.30 -17.39 -19.27
N ASN A 97 2.10 -17.16 -18.77
CA ASN A 97 0.95 -18.07 -18.90
C ASN A 97 -0.12 -17.52 -19.86
N ALA A 98 0.28 -16.98 -21.01
CA ALA A 98 -0.64 -16.33 -21.96
C ALA A 98 -1.82 -17.23 -22.41
N LYS A 99 -1.62 -18.56 -22.48
CA LYS A 99 -2.66 -19.53 -22.85
C LYS A 99 -3.81 -19.56 -21.84
N LEU A 100 -3.51 -19.43 -20.54
CA LEU A 100 -4.49 -19.47 -19.44
C LEU A 100 -5.45 -18.26 -19.47
N PHE A 101 -4.96 -17.13 -19.98
CA PHE A 101 -5.73 -15.86 -20.02
C PHE A 101 -6.38 -15.61 -21.37
N ARG A 102 -6.18 -16.52 -22.36
CA ARG A 102 -6.78 -16.40 -23.68
C ARG A 102 -8.30 -16.64 -23.57
N GLY A 103 -9.10 -15.61 -23.83
CA GLY A 103 -10.56 -15.71 -23.79
C GLY A 103 -11.23 -15.13 -22.52
N LEU A 104 -10.48 -14.70 -21.52
CA LEU A 104 -11.06 -14.00 -20.37
C LEU A 104 -11.62 -12.64 -20.83
N LYS A 105 -12.94 -12.49 -20.74
CA LYS A 105 -13.63 -11.22 -21.02
C LYS A 105 -13.37 -10.24 -19.86
N LYS A 106 -13.07 -9.00 -20.23
CA LYS A 106 -12.94 -7.92 -19.24
C LYS A 106 -14.33 -7.62 -18.64
N ASN A 107 -14.47 -7.81 -17.33
CA ASN A 107 -15.70 -7.44 -16.64
C ASN A 107 -15.60 -5.96 -16.20
N PRO A 108 -16.39 -5.04 -16.84
CA PRO A 108 -16.30 -3.62 -16.50
C PRO A 108 -16.85 -3.31 -15.11
N ILE A 109 -17.79 -4.10 -14.60
CA ILE A 109 -18.35 -3.93 -13.25
C ILE A 109 -17.27 -4.25 -12.22
N LEU A 110 -16.58 -5.38 -12.36
CA LEU A 110 -15.49 -5.76 -11.47
C LEU A 110 -14.38 -4.70 -11.45
N SER A 111 -14.01 -4.16 -12.63
CA SER A 111 -13.01 -3.12 -12.73
C SER A 111 -13.39 -1.84 -11.96
N LYS A 112 -14.67 -1.41 -12.09
CA LYS A 112 -15.18 -0.25 -11.34
C LYS A 112 -15.24 -0.50 -9.84
N SER A 113 -15.68 -1.70 -9.43
CA SER A 113 -15.73 -2.09 -8.01
C SER A 113 -14.34 -2.11 -7.36
N LEU A 114 -13.30 -2.56 -8.08
CA LEU A 114 -11.92 -2.54 -7.60
C LEU A 114 -11.37 -1.12 -7.46
N ILE A 115 -11.68 -0.22 -8.40
CA ILE A 115 -11.29 1.19 -8.29
C ILE A 115 -11.98 1.83 -7.08
N PHE A 116 -13.28 1.57 -6.91
CA PHE A 116 -14.05 2.08 -5.78
C PHE A 116 -13.50 1.56 -4.45
N LEU A 117 -13.19 0.26 -4.36
CA LEU A 117 -12.53 -0.33 -3.19
C LEU A 117 -11.20 0.37 -2.88
N TRP A 118 -10.37 0.63 -3.91
CA TRP A 118 -9.09 1.31 -3.73
C TRP A 118 -9.26 2.73 -3.19
N VAL A 119 -10.24 3.49 -3.69
CA VAL A 119 -10.55 4.84 -3.18
C VAL A 119 -11.01 4.78 -1.72
N LEU A 120 -11.84 3.81 -1.36
CA LEU A 120 -12.28 3.63 0.03
C LEU A 120 -11.11 3.29 0.96
N ILE A 121 -10.14 2.48 0.51
CA ILE A 121 -8.92 2.18 1.28
C ILE A 121 -8.11 3.46 1.53
N VAL A 122 -7.99 4.34 0.54
CA VAL A 122 -7.31 5.63 0.71
C VAL A 122 -8.01 6.48 1.77
N ILE A 123 -9.34 6.57 1.71
CA ILE A 123 -10.14 7.31 2.72
C ILE A 123 -9.92 6.71 4.12
N GLU A 124 -9.91 5.39 4.23
CA GLU A 124 -9.69 4.68 5.48
C GLU A 124 -8.31 4.97 6.08
N ILE A 125 -7.27 5.03 5.24
CA ILE A 125 -5.92 5.43 5.67
C ILE A 125 -5.92 6.87 6.21
N LEU A 126 -6.58 7.80 5.53
CA LEU A 126 -6.68 9.20 5.97
C LEU A 126 -7.38 9.33 7.33
N LEU A 127 -8.48 8.62 7.53
CA LEU A 127 -9.21 8.59 8.80
C LEU A 127 -8.36 7.94 9.90
N GLY A 128 -7.74 6.79 9.62
CA GLY A 128 -6.95 6.04 10.59
C GLY A 128 -5.71 6.80 11.06
N THR A 129 -5.00 7.47 10.15
CA THR A 129 -3.83 8.30 10.53
C THR A 129 -4.24 9.50 11.39
N GLY A 130 -5.36 10.15 11.08
CA GLY A 130 -5.91 11.23 11.89
C GLY A 130 -6.28 10.78 13.32
N ILE A 131 -6.98 9.64 13.44
CA ILE A 131 -7.36 9.08 14.74
C ILE A 131 -6.12 8.70 15.56
N ARG A 132 -5.12 8.08 14.93
CA ARG A 132 -3.87 7.72 15.60
C ARG A 132 -3.16 8.95 16.17
N THR A 133 -3.06 10.03 15.41
CA THR A 133 -2.42 11.26 15.87
C THR A 133 -3.19 11.90 17.02
N ASN A 134 -4.53 11.95 16.94
CA ASN A 134 -5.34 12.45 18.04
C ASN A 134 -5.17 11.61 19.31
N LEU A 135 -5.06 10.28 19.19
CA LEU A 135 -4.80 9.40 20.33
C LEU A 135 -3.42 9.67 20.95
N GLU A 136 -2.39 9.90 20.13
CA GLU A 136 -1.06 10.27 20.61
C GLU A 136 -1.08 11.60 21.36
N LEU A 137 -1.81 12.61 20.85
CA LEU A 137 -1.99 13.92 21.53
C LEU A 137 -2.70 13.77 22.89
N VAL A 138 -3.83 13.04 22.93
CA VAL A 138 -4.55 12.79 24.19
C VAL A 138 -3.67 12.06 25.20
N SER A 139 -2.85 11.11 24.74
CA SER A 139 -1.92 10.36 25.59
C SER A 139 -0.81 11.24 26.19
N ILE A 140 -0.37 12.26 25.46
CA ILE A 140 0.66 13.21 25.93
C ILE A 140 0.04 14.23 26.90
N GLU A 141 -1.15 14.74 26.58
CA GLU A 141 -1.85 15.73 27.40
C GLU A 141 -2.36 15.12 28.73
N ASN A 142 -2.76 13.85 28.70
CA ASN A 142 -3.34 13.15 29.84
C ASN A 142 -2.70 11.77 30.08
N PRO A 143 -1.43 11.71 30.48
CA PRO A 143 -0.69 10.46 30.64
C PRO A 143 -1.22 9.54 31.76
N SER A 144 -1.96 10.10 32.71
CA SER A 144 -2.57 9.36 33.82
C SER A 144 -3.90 8.68 33.47
N LEU A 145 -4.53 9.03 32.33
CA LEU A 145 -5.80 8.42 31.92
C LEU A 145 -5.60 6.97 31.44
N PRO A 146 -6.45 6.04 31.89
CA PRO A 146 -6.48 4.69 31.34
C PRO A 146 -6.70 4.71 29.82
N LYS A 147 -6.06 3.77 29.08
CA LYS A 147 -6.16 3.72 27.60
C LYS A 147 -7.61 3.70 27.07
N GLY A 148 -8.54 3.08 27.82
CA GLY A 148 -9.95 3.06 27.45
C GLY A 148 -10.60 4.44 27.50
N GLU A 149 -10.24 5.27 28.49
CA GLU A 149 -10.75 6.65 28.61
C GLU A 149 -10.10 7.58 27.60
N GLN A 150 -8.80 7.41 27.29
CA GLN A 150 -8.14 8.10 26.19
C GLN A 150 -8.84 7.83 24.85
N LEU A 151 -9.28 6.58 24.64
CA LEU A 151 -10.06 6.22 23.45
C LEU A 151 -11.45 6.89 23.44
N ASN A 152 -12.08 7.03 24.58
CA ASN A 152 -13.39 7.70 24.71
C ASN A 152 -13.31 9.21 24.48
N ALA A 153 -12.18 9.83 24.82
CA ALA A 153 -11.92 11.25 24.56
C ALA A 153 -11.75 11.58 23.06
N LEU A 154 -11.55 10.55 22.22
CA LEU A 154 -11.44 10.75 20.76
C LEU A 154 -12.78 11.19 20.15
N SER A 155 -12.66 12.01 19.10
CA SER A 155 -13.76 12.45 18.24
C SER A 155 -14.61 11.27 17.72
N PRO A 156 -15.92 11.48 17.42
CA PRO A 156 -16.80 10.46 16.84
C PRO A 156 -16.30 9.84 15.53
N TYR A 157 -15.31 10.40 14.88
CA TYR A 157 -14.65 9.83 13.68
C TYR A 157 -14.09 8.42 13.90
N LYS A 158 -13.78 8.00 15.14
CA LYS A 158 -13.37 6.62 15.45
C LYS A 158 -14.44 5.60 15.07
N TYR A 159 -15.72 5.93 15.25
CA TYR A 159 -16.83 5.04 14.88
C TYR A 159 -16.99 4.96 13.35
N LEU A 160 -16.80 6.09 12.66
CA LEU A 160 -16.83 6.13 11.20
C LEU A 160 -15.71 5.26 10.61
N HIS A 161 -14.48 5.39 11.11
CA HIS A 161 -13.34 4.56 10.71
C HIS A 161 -13.62 3.06 10.95
N SER A 162 -14.10 2.69 12.15
CA SER A 162 -14.43 1.29 12.43
C SER A 162 -15.52 0.74 11.51
N LEU A 163 -16.59 1.52 11.27
CA LEU A 163 -17.70 1.12 10.38
C LEU A 163 -17.22 0.96 8.95
N LEU A 164 -16.40 1.88 8.46
CA LEU A 164 -15.84 1.84 7.10
C LEU A 164 -14.89 0.63 6.95
N GLY A 165 -14.05 0.34 7.94
CA GLY A 165 -13.17 -0.82 7.95
C GLY A 165 -13.94 -2.14 7.85
N PHE A 166 -15.02 -2.30 8.62
CA PHE A 166 -15.92 -3.46 8.48
C PHE A 166 -16.59 -3.50 7.11
N GLY A 167 -17.08 -2.37 6.60
CA GLY A 167 -17.66 -2.25 5.28
C GLY A 167 -16.69 -2.68 4.17
N LEU A 168 -15.42 -2.26 4.26
CA LEU A 168 -14.36 -2.66 3.33
C LEU A 168 -14.10 -4.16 3.36
N LEU A 169 -14.08 -4.77 4.55
CA LEU A 169 -13.91 -6.22 4.69
C LEU A 169 -15.04 -6.97 3.96
N PHE A 170 -16.30 -6.65 4.26
CA PHE A 170 -17.44 -7.30 3.61
C PHE A 170 -17.49 -7.03 2.10
N PHE A 171 -17.18 -5.82 1.66
CA PHE A 171 -17.15 -5.48 0.25
C PHE A 171 -16.03 -6.21 -0.49
N SER A 172 -14.86 -6.40 0.11
CA SER A 172 -13.77 -7.18 -0.48
C SER A 172 -14.14 -8.66 -0.63
N ILE A 173 -14.82 -9.24 0.36
CA ILE A 173 -15.35 -10.60 0.29
C ILE A 173 -16.39 -10.72 -0.83
N TYR A 174 -17.32 -9.77 -0.91
CA TYR A 174 -18.33 -9.74 -1.97
C TYR A 174 -17.74 -9.70 -3.38
N ILE A 175 -16.72 -8.85 -3.61
CA ILE A 175 -16.03 -8.77 -4.91
C ILE A 175 -15.34 -10.10 -5.27
N ASN A 176 -14.79 -10.81 -4.30
CA ASN A 176 -14.12 -12.09 -4.53
C ASN A 176 -15.10 -13.22 -4.87
N TYR A 177 -16.36 -13.10 -4.46
CA TYR A 177 -17.39 -14.13 -4.73
C TYR A 177 -18.07 -13.96 -6.10
N HIS A 178 -17.96 -12.78 -6.73
CA HIS A 178 -18.60 -12.43 -8.01
C HIS A 178 -17.55 -12.17 -9.10
#